data_b50d2b68995c954f7b3d19740d2f3806
#
_entry.id   b50d2b68995c954f7b3d19740d2f3806
#
_cell.length_a   1.000
_cell.length_b   1.000
_cell.length_c   1.000
_cell.angle_alpha   90.00
_cell.angle_beta   90.00
_cell.angle_gamma   90.00
#
_symmetry.space_group_name_H-M   'P 1'
#
loop_
_entity.id
_entity.type
_entity.pdbx_description
1 polymer ?
#
loop_
_entity_poly.entity_id
_entity_poly.type
_entity_poly.pdbx_seq_one_letter_code
_entity_poly.pdbx_strand_id
1 'polypeptide(L)'
;YFSMYRSGGRADISTVGTALLKKVLRSGLSPNTEAWDFLTLALAVNAADLAVIRATSADGWTRTIDLQVALFNPAPFRQLRKEIAEALRFLTGDFWQLDFVTGGEPPPRSTVIKTYNADCVSLLSGGLDSLVGALDLTAAGHRPLFVSQIAKGDSATQGRYAHSVEGADRHIQWNHNVKVVHPTERSTRGRSIVFFAFAALAADALAQQLGSRTTVYVPENGLISLNIPLNAGRTGSLSTKTTHPVFMMRLQAIWDALSIPALLDRPYAYRTKGEMLLECRDQPNLLLLAPASTSCGRFSKYGYRHCGRCVPC
;
A
#
# COMPACT_ATOMS: atom_id res chain seq x y z
N TYR A 1 18.00 0.74 14.51
CA TYR A 1 18.44 1.46 13.30
C TYR A 1 18.15 0.65 12.04
N PHE A 2 17.63 1.31 11.00
CA PHE A 2 17.40 0.71 9.68
C PHE A 2 18.19 1.46 8.62
N SER A 3 18.92 0.72 7.77
CA SER A 3 19.49 1.27 6.54
C SER A 3 18.41 1.31 5.45
N MET A 4 18.15 2.50 4.93
CA MET A 4 17.15 2.72 3.87
C MET A 4 17.80 2.56 2.49
N TYR A 5 17.11 1.87 1.57
CA TYR A 5 17.49 1.69 0.17
C TYR A 5 18.84 1.01 -0.13
N ARG A 6 19.67 0.80 0.88
CA ARG A 6 21.01 0.21 0.74
C ARG A 6 21.07 -1.14 1.43
N SER A 7 21.85 -2.07 0.89
CA SER A 7 22.23 -3.28 1.63
C SER A 7 23.14 -2.85 2.78
N GLY A 8 22.75 -3.21 4.00
CA GLY A 8 23.64 -3.02 5.14
C GLY A 8 24.95 -3.78 4.92
N GLY A 9 26.08 -3.09 4.96
CA GLY A 9 27.41 -3.70 4.82
C GLY A 9 27.79 -4.64 5.98
N ARG A 10 26.94 -4.71 7.02
CA ARG A 10 27.12 -5.52 8.23
C ARG A 10 25.86 -6.37 8.46
N ALA A 11 26.07 -7.59 8.95
CA ALA A 11 24.98 -8.56 9.18
C ALA A 11 24.04 -8.15 10.32
N ASP A 12 24.45 -7.25 11.21
CA ASP A 12 23.73 -6.74 12.37
C ASP A 12 22.85 -5.49 12.09
N ILE A 13 22.83 -5.02 10.84
CA ILE A 13 22.03 -3.86 10.44
C ILE A 13 20.73 -4.32 9.78
N SER A 14 19.61 -3.87 10.33
CA SER A 14 18.30 -4.02 9.69
C SER A 14 18.19 -3.15 8.44
N THR A 15 17.50 -3.63 7.40
CA THR A 15 17.40 -2.93 6.12
C THR A 15 15.96 -2.88 5.62
N VAL A 16 15.63 -1.82 4.87
CA VAL A 16 14.35 -1.68 4.17
C VAL A 16 14.53 -1.05 2.79
N GLY A 17 13.80 -1.54 1.81
CA GLY A 17 13.80 -0.98 0.46
C GLY A 17 15.07 -1.25 -0.37
N THR A 18 15.92 -2.22 0.00
CA THR A 18 17.25 -2.44 -0.60
C THR A 18 17.26 -2.59 -2.12
N ALA A 19 16.20 -3.15 -2.73
CA ALA A 19 16.07 -3.30 -4.17
C ALA A 19 15.14 -2.24 -4.80
N LEU A 20 14.48 -1.43 -3.97
CA LEU A 20 13.36 -0.60 -4.42
C LEU A 20 13.81 0.56 -5.31
N LEU A 21 14.92 1.21 -4.96
CA LEU A 21 15.52 2.28 -5.77
C LEU A 21 15.74 1.81 -7.23
N LYS A 22 16.37 0.64 -7.40
CA LYS A 22 16.61 0.06 -8.75
C LYS A 22 15.29 -0.30 -9.46
N LYS A 23 14.28 -0.76 -8.71
CA LYS A 23 12.97 -1.10 -9.28
C LYS A 23 12.22 0.13 -9.75
N VAL A 24 12.24 1.23 -8.98
CA VAL A 24 11.64 2.52 -9.37
C VAL A 24 12.29 3.04 -10.64
N LEU A 25 13.63 3.05 -10.71
CA LEU A 25 14.38 3.43 -11.91
C LEU A 25 14.02 2.56 -13.14
N ARG A 26 13.95 1.22 -12.96
CA ARG A 26 13.55 0.30 -14.04
C ARG A 26 12.11 0.49 -14.52
N SER A 27 11.24 1.02 -13.65
CA SER A 27 9.88 1.41 -14.04
C SER A 27 9.86 2.72 -14.84
N GLY A 28 11.01 3.36 -15.07
CA GLY A 28 11.11 4.61 -15.82
C GLY A 28 10.51 5.81 -15.09
N LEU A 29 10.34 5.72 -13.75
CA LEU A 29 9.77 6.79 -12.96
C LEU A 29 10.85 7.75 -12.45
N SER A 30 10.48 9.03 -12.39
CA SER A 30 11.28 10.10 -11.79
C SER A 30 10.39 10.89 -10.84
N PRO A 31 10.13 10.34 -9.63
CA PRO A 31 9.17 10.93 -8.71
C PRO A 31 9.64 12.29 -8.20
N ASN A 32 8.67 13.14 -7.84
CA ASN A 32 8.90 14.37 -7.09
C ASN A 32 9.39 14.07 -5.68
N THR A 33 10.00 15.06 -5.06
CA THR A 33 10.60 14.93 -3.72
C THR A 33 9.56 14.50 -2.68
N GLU A 34 8.39 15.09 -2.72
CA GLU A 34 7.33 14.84 -1.73
C GLU A 34 6.79 13.42 -1.81
N ALA A 35 6.57 12.89 -3.01
CA ALA A 35 6.15 11.51 -3.21
C ALA A 35 7.24 10.50 -2.79
N TRP A 36 8.51 10.83 -3.06
CA TRP A 36 9.65 10.02 -2.65
C TRP A 36 9.86 10.00 -1.13
N ASP A 37 9.80 11.16 -0.49
CA ASP A 37 9.90 11.27 0.96
C ASP A 37 8.71 10.63 1.67
N PHE A 38 7.52 10.68 1.07
CA PHE A 38 6.36 9.94 1.58
C PHE A 38 6.58 8.42 1.50
N LEU A 39 7.20 7.90 0.43
CA LEU A 39 7.60 6.50 0.38
C LEU A 39 8.62 6.16 1.46
N THR A 40 9.62 7.03 1.68
CA THR A 40 10.63 6.84 2.71
C THR A 40 10.00 6.76 4.10
N LEU A 41 9.06 7.66 4.40
CA LEU A 41 8.27 7.62 5.63
C LEU A 41 7.46 6.31 5.75
N ALA A 42 6.77 5.90 4.70
CA ALA A 42 5.95 4.68 4.71
C ALA A 42 6.79 3.42 4.97
N LEU A 43 7.97 3.35 4.37
CA LEU A 43 8.94 2.27 4.61
C LEU A 43 9.45 2.27 6.05
N ALA A 44 9.78 3.45 6.60
CA ALA A 44 10.22 3.59 7.98
C ALA A 44 9.13 3.18 8.99
N VAL A 45 7.89 3.60 8.75
CA VAL A 45 6.72 3.20 9.57
C VAL A 45 6.53 1.68 9.55
N ASN A 46 6.58 1.05 8.37
CA ASN A 46 6.45 -0.40 8.27
C ASN A 46 7.62 -1.14 8.95
N ALA A 47 8.83 -0.61 8.86
CA ALA A 47 10.00 -1.17 9.52
C ALA A 47 9.89 -1.07 11.05
N ALA A 48 9.45 0.07 11.57
CA ALA A 48 9.22 0.29 13.01
C ALA A 48 8.08 -0.61 13.54
N ASP A 49 6.98 -0.74 12.78
CA ASP A 49 5.85 -1.61 13.13
C ASP A 49 6.26 -3.08 13.25
N LEU A 50 7.24 -3.52 12.46
CA LEU A 50 7.84 -4.86 12.55
C LEU A 50 8.83 -5.01 13.71
N ALA A 51 9.59 -3.96 14.02
CA ALA A 51 10.70 -4.04 14.95
C ALA A 51 10.30 -3.89 16.43
N VAL A 52 9.21 -3.16 16.72
CA VAL A 52 8.74 -2.91 18.08
C VAL A 52 7.70 -3.96 18.49
N ILE A 53 8.01 -4.78 19.49
CA ILE A 53 7.16 -5.90 19.92
C ILE A 53 6.04 -5.40 20.83
N ARG A 54 4.77 -5.74 20.54
CA ARG A 54 3.60 -5.34 21.34
C ARG A 54 3.62 -5.88 22.76
N ALA A 55 4.04 -7.12 22.93
CA ALA A 55 4.09 -7.79 24.23
C ALA A 55 4.99 -7.09 25.27
N THR A 56 5.89 -6.20 24.82
CA THR A 56 6.75 -5.41 25.73
C THR A 56 6.12 -4.10 26.19
N SER A 57 4.93 -3.73 25.68
CA SER A 57 4.19 -2.55 26.12
C SER A 57 3.56 -2.76 27.49
N ALA A 58 3.26 -1.68 28.20
CA ALA A 58 2.71 -1.73 29.57
C ALA A 58 1.37 -2.50 29.65
N ASP A 59 0.52 -2.40 28.62
CA ASP A 59 -0.74 -3.14 28.49
C ASP A 59 -0.61 -4.42 27.66
N GLY A 60 0.62 -4.78 27.24
CA GLY A 60 0.93 -5.91 26.36
C GLY A 60 0.42 -5.75 24.92
N TRP A 61 -0.08 -4.57 24.55
CA TRP A 61 -0.71 -4.36 23.25
C TRP A 61 -0.40 -3.02 22.58
N THR A 62 -0.66 -1.90 23.27
CA THR A 62 -0.55 -0.55 22.71
C THR A 62 0.86 -0.03 22.86
N ARG A 63 1.55 0.20 21.76
CA ARG A 63 2.93 0.70 21.75
C ARG A 63 2.97 2.23 21.71
N THR A 64 4.01 2.79 22.29
CA THR A 64 4.51 4.13 21.96
C THR A 64 5.77 3.94 21.11
N ILE A 65 5.75 4.42 19.88
CA ILE A 65 6.83 4.23 18.92
C ILE A 65 7.46 5.58 18.63
N ASP A 66 8.71 5.75 19.07
CA ASP A 66 9.54 6.91 18.72
C ASP A 66 10.25 6.60 17.39
N LEU A 67 9.94 7.38 16.37
CA LEU A 67 10.46 7.15 15.03
C LEU A 67 11.10 8.41 14.46
N GLN A 68 12.41 8.39 14.30
CA GLN A 68 13.14 9.41 13.55
C GLN A 68 13.37 8.95 12.11
N VAL A 69 13.00 9.77 11.15
CA VAL A 69 13.14 9.48 9.72
C VAL A 69 13.99 10.54 9.03
N ALA A 70 15.06 10.11 8.38
CA ALA A 70 15.84 10.97 7.51
C ALA A 70 15.13 11.10 6.14
N LEU A 71 14.74 12.32 5.77
CA LEU A 71 14.09 12.68 4.52
C LEU A 71 15.00 13.62 3.71
N PHE A 72 14.80 13.65 2.41
CA PHE A 72 15.51 14.57 1.53
C PHE A 72 15.06 16.01 1.77
N ASN A 73 13.74 16.23 1.87
CA ASN A 73 13.13 17.52 2.26
C ASN A 73 12.20 17.32 3.47
N PRO A 74 12.69 17.37 4.71
CA PRO A 74 11.86 17.15 5.89
C PRO A 74 10.91 18.29 6.25
N ALA A 75 11.06 19.47 5.66
CA ALA A 75 10.34 20.68 6.10
C ALA A 75 8.80 20.53 6.01
N PRO A 76 8.19 20.07 4.90
CA PRO A 76 6.75 19.84 4.83
C PRO A 76 6.27 18.77 5.83
N PHE A 77 7.04 17.73 6.04
CA PHE A 77 6.69 16.64 6.96
C PHE A 77 6.73 17.06 8.43
N ARG A 78 7.65 17.99 8.80
CA ARG A 78 7.68 18.59 10.15
C ARG A 78 6.41 19.38 10.44
N GLN A 79 5.87 20.08 9.45
CA GLN A 79 4.61 20.81 9.58
C GLN A 79 3.42 19.89 9.78
N LEU A 80 3.43 18.72 9.13
CA LEU A 80 2.36 17.71 9.17
C LEU A 80 2.59 16.61 10.23
N ARG A 81 3.54 16.80 11.15
CA ARG A 81 3.92 15.79 12.16
C ARG A 81 2.72 15.23 12.92
N LYS A 82 1.83 16.12 13.37
CA LYS A 82 0.65 15.78 14.16
C LYS A 82 -0.36 14.97 13.31
N GLU A 83 -0.68 15.45 12.13
CA GLU A 83 -1.63 14.84 11.20
C GLU A 83 -1.18 13.44 10.77
N ILE A 84 0.12 13.28 10.49
CA ILE A 84 0.73 11.99 10.16
C ILE A 84 0.65 11.05 11.37
N ALA A 85 1.03 11.50 12.56
CA ALA A 85 0.96 10.70 13.78
C ALA A 85 -0.47 10.24 14.11
N GLU A 86 -1.47 11.11 13.93
CA GLU A 86 -2.87 10.78 14.12
C GLU A 86 -3.40 9.79 13.07
N ALA A 87 -2.98 9.91 11.81
CA ALA A 87 -3.32 8.94 10.76
C ALA A 87 -2.74 7.56 11.08
N LEU A 88 -1.47 7.50 11.50
CA LEU A 88 -0.80 6.28 11.92
C LEU A 88 -1.43 5.67 13.18
N ARG A 89 -1.78 6.49 14.17
CA ARG A 89 -2.51 6.04 15.36
C ARG A 89 -3.83 5.38 14.98
N PHE A 90 -4.59 6.01 14.10
CA PHE A 90 -5.85 5.43 13.62
C PHE A 90 -5.63 4.10 12.91
N LEU A 91 -4.61 4.02 12.04
CA LEU A 91 -4.29 2.82 11.25
C LEU A 91 -3.81 1.66 12.13
N THR A 92 -2.89 1.93 13.07
CA THR A 92 -2.16 0.89 13.81
C THR A 92 -2.70 0.64 15.22
N GLY A 93 -3.35 1.63 15.82
CA GLY A 93 -3.76 1.63 17.22
C GLY A 93 -2.62 2.01 18.18
N ASP A 94 -1.44 2.37 17.67
CA ASP A 94 -0.26 2.72 18.45
C ASP A 94 -0.06 4.22 18.53
N PHE A 95 0.64 4.72 19.52
CA PHE A 95 1.07 6.11 19.62
C PHE A 95 2.38 6.28 18.85
N TRP A 96 2.47 7.34 18.02
CA TRP A 96 3.64 7.63 17.20
C TRP A 96 4.20 9.00 17.58
N GLN A 97 5.47 9.01 17.98
CA GLN A 97 6.27 10.21 18.17
C GLN A 97 7.22 10.29 16.98
N LEU A 98 6.96 11.24 16.07
CA LEU A 98 7.68 11.34 14.82
C LEU A 98 8.70 12.49 14.89
N ASP A 99 9.89 12.24 14.37
CA ASP A 99 10.88 13.27 14.13
C ASP A 99 11.43 13.14 12.70
N PHE A 100 11.56 14.28 12.00
CA PHE A 100 12.00 14.32 10.63
C PHE A 100 13.29 15.13 10.51
N VAL A 101 14.37 14.48 10.07
CA VAL A 101 15.69 15.06 9.92
C VAL A 101 16.15 15.05 8.47
N THR A 102 17.12 15.88 8.14
CA THR A 102 17.79 15.89 6.82
C THR A 102 18.70 14.67 6.66
N GLY A 103 19.11 14.39 5.42
CA GLY A 103 20.04 13.30 5.10
C GLY A 103 19.39 12.05 4.50
N GLY A 104 18.11 12.16 4.11
CA GLY A 104 17.44 11.12 3.32
C GLY A 104 18.02 10.98 1.92
N GLU A 105 17.78 9.84 1.29
CA GLU A 105 18.20 9.56 -0.08
C GLU A 105 17.41 10.48 -1.04
N PRO A 106 18.09 11.14 -2.00
CA PRO A 106 17.38 11.99 -2.97
C PRO A 106 16.45 11.17 -3.87
N PRO A 107 15.40 11.78 -4.42
CA PRO A 107 14.52 11.11 -5.35
C PRO A 107 15.31 10.61 -6.57
N PRO A 108 15.10 9.35 -6.99
CA PRO A 108 15.78 8.79 -8.13
C PRO A 108 15.39 9.50 -9.43
N ARG A 109 16.37 9.70 -10.29
CA ARG A 109 16.16 10.25 -11.63
C ARG A 109 16.42 9.15 -12.66
N SER A 110 15.40 8.72 -13.38
CA SER A 110 15.55 7.76 -14.45
C SER A 110 16.17 8.44 -15.69
N THR A 111 17.17 7.81 -16.28
CA THR A 111 17.72 8.25 -17.58
C THR A 111 16.80 7.90 -18.74
N VAL A 112 15.92 6.92 -18.55
CA VAL A 112 14.90 6.51 -19.54
C VAL A 112 13.55 6.69 -18.87
N ILE A 113 12.85 7.76 -19.21
CA ILE A 113 11.48 7.99 -18.73
C ILE A 113 10.55 7.10 -19.56
N LYS A 114 9.77 6.26 -18.86
CA LYS A 114 8.74 5.44 -19.50
C LYS A 114 7.42 6.20 -19.49
N THR A 115 6.86 6.40 -20.69
CA THR A 115 5.50 6.89 -20.83
C THR A 115 4.53 5.72 -20.75
N TYR A 116 3.59 5.81 -19.82
CA TYR A 116 2.53 4.81 -19.66
C TYR A 116 1.28 5.28 -20.42
N ASN A 117 0.74 4.42 -21.27
CA ASN A 117 -0.56 4.67 -21.90
C ASN A 117 -1.69 4.41 -20.89
N ALA A 118 -1.75 5.25 -19.87
CA ALA A 118 -2.66 5.14 -18.74
C ALA A 118 -3.31 6.49 -18.42
N ASP A 119 -4.51 6.48 -17.85
CA ASP A 119 -5.29 7.66 -17.46
C ASP A 119 -5.55 7.73 -15.96
N CYS A 120 -5.33 6.65 -15.23
CA CYS A 120 -5.52 6.54 -13.78
C CYS A 120 -4.56 5.48 -13.20
N VAL A 121 -4.50 5.43 -11.87
CA VAL A 121 -3.80 4.37 -11.13
C VAL A 121 -4.83 3.48 -10.47
N SER A 122 -4.61 2.16 -10.43
CA SER A 122 -5.44 1.23 -9.65
C SER A 122 -4.58 0.28 -8.83
N LEU A 123 -4.93 0.13 -7.54
CA LEU A 123 -4.29 -0.85 -6.67
C LEU A 123 -4.70 -2.27 -7.05
N LEU A 124 -3.71 -3.14 -7.28
CA LEU A 124 -3.91 -4.53 -7.69
C LEU A 124 -3.24 -5.48 -6.69
N SER A 125 -3.99 -5.85 -5.65
CA SER A 125 -3.46 -6.68 -4.56
C SER A 125 -3.37 -8.18 -4.89
N GLY A 126 -4.08 -8.64 -5.93
CA GLY A 126 -4.31 -10.06 -6.22
C GLY A 126 -5.54 -10.65 -5.52
N GLY A 127 -6.20 -9.87 -4.68
CA GLY A 127 -7.48 -10.23 -4.07
C GLY A 127 -8.66 -10.03 -5.03
N LEU A 128 -9.81 -10.60 -4.66
CA LEU A 128 -11.01 -10.60 -5.49
C LEU A 128 -11.54 -9.18 -5.76
N ASP A 129 -11.52 -8.30 -4.75
CA ASP A 129 -11.98 -6.93 -4.90
C ASP A 129 -11.12 -6.16 -5.92
N SER A 130 -9.80 -6.36 -5.90
CA SER A 130 -8.90 -5.75 -6.87
C SER A 130 -9.04 -6.32 -8.29
N LEU A 131 -9.47 -7.59 -8.41
CA LEU A 131 -9.84 -8.17 -9.71
C LEU A 131 -11.07 -7.48 -10.28
N VAL A 132 -12.15 -7.39 -9.47
CA VAL A 132 -13.37 -6.70 -9.92
C VAL A 132 -13.07 -5.26 -10.33
N GLY A 133 -12.26 -4.55 -9.53
CA GLY A 133 -11.85 -3.18 -9.88
C GLY A 133 -11.10 -3.08 -11.21
N ALA A 134 -10.20 -4.02 -11.49
CA ALA A 134 -9.49 -4.07 -12.76
C ALA A 134 -10.44 -4.31 -13.95
N LEU A 135 -11.35 -5.27 -13.81
CA LEU A 135 -12.33 -5.61 -14.84
C LEU A 135 -13.29 -4.44 -15.11
N ASP A 136 -13.86 -3.84 -14.05
CA ASP A 136 -14.83 -2.75 -14.17
C ASP A 136 -14.23 -1.48 -14.75
N LEU A 137 -13.02 -1.09 -14.31
CA LEU A 137 -12.33 0.08 -14.86
C LEU A 137 -12.02 -0.09 -16.34
N THR A 138 -11.53 -1.27 -16.72
CA THR A 138 -11.21 -1.55 -18.13
C THR A 138 -12.49 -1.61 -18.97
N ALA A 139 -13.56 -2.24 -18.50
CA ALA A 139 -14.86 -2.27 -19.18
C ALA A 139 -15.52 -0.87 -19.27
N ALA A 140 -15.17 0.05 -18.37
CA ALA A 140 -15.58 1.45 -18.43
C ALA A 140 -14.73 2.29 -19.41
N GLY A 141 -13.72 1.71 -20.07
CA GLY A 141 -12.84 2.38 -21.01
C GLY A 141 -11.62 3.04 -20.39
N HIS A 142 -11.38 2.89 -19.10
CA HIS A 142 -10.15 3.35 -18.44
C HIS A 142 -8.96 2.46 -18.81
N ARG A 143 -7.78 3.06 -18.73
CA ARG A 143 -6.48 2.37 -18.90
C ARG A 143 -5.66 2.53 -17.62
N PRO A 144 -5.93 1.72 -16.58
CA PRO A 144 -5.23 1.88 -15.32
C PRO A 144 -3.74 1.53 -15.42
N LEU A 145 -2.88 2.34 -14.79
CA LEU A 145 -1.56 1.91 -14.37
C LEU A 145 -1.75 1.10 -13.08
N PHE A 146 -1.62 -0.22 -13.20
CA PHE A 146 -1.77 -1.11 -12.06
C PHE A 146 -0.53 -1.08 -11.17
N VAL A 147 -0.77 -0.92 -9.87
CA VAL A 147 0.27 -0.93 -8.85
C VAL A 147 0.03 -2.08 -7.89
N SER A 148 1.06 -2.90 -7.68
CA SER A 148 1.02 -4.05 -6.79
C SER A 148 2.14 -4.00 -5.75
N GLN A 149 1.78 -4.31 -4.51
CA GLN A 149 2.74 -4.62 -3.46
C GLN A 149 2.90 -6.14 -3.38
N ILE A 150 4.07 -6.64 -3.72
CA ILE A 150 4.35 -8.08 -3.73
C ILE A 150 4.42 -8.60 -2.30
N ALA A 151 3.57 -9.60 -1.98
CA ALA A 151 3.73 -10.51 -0.86
C ALA A 151 4.00 -11.92 -1.36
N LYS A 152 4.36 -12.82 -0.44
CA LYS A 152 4.62 -14.21 -0.80
C LYS A 152 3.34 -14.88 -1.34
N GLY A 153 3.38 -15.35 -2.58
CA GLY A 153 2.27 -16.03 -3.24
C GLY A 153 1.38 -15.14 -4.12
N ASP A 154 1.53 -13.81 -4.10
CA ASP A 154 0.59 -12.90 -4.79
C ASP A 154 1.04 -12.54 -6.22
N SER A 155 2.34 -12.51 -6.49
CA SER A 155 2.92 -11.91 -7.69
C SER A 155 2.37 -12.51 -9.00
N ALA A 156 2.24 -13.84 -9.07
CA ALA A 156 1.73 -14.51 -10.26
C ALA A 156 0.24 -14.19 -10.52
N THR A 157 -0.57 -14.11 -9.46
CA THR A 157 -1.99 -13.75 -9.55
C THR A 157 -2.16 -12.30 -9.98
N GLN A 158 -1.38 -11.37 -9.40
CA GLN A 158 -1.36 -9.97 -9.81
C GLN A 158 -1.01 -9.82 -11.30
N GLY A 159 0.03 -10.50 -11.76
CA GLY A 159 0.43 -10.51 -13.17
C GLY A 159 -0.63 -11.07 -14.12
N ARG A 160 -1.29 -12.17 -13.70
CA ARG A 160 -2.39 -12.77 -14.47
C ARG A 160 -3.57 -11.80 -14.61
N TYR A 161 -3.94 -11.11 -13.53
CA TYR A 161 -5.02 -10.13 -13.56
C TYR A 161 -4.71 -8.94 -14.49
N ALA A 162 -3.51 -8.38 -14.37
CA ALA A 162 -3.09 -7.31 -15.28
C ALA A 162 -3.09 -7.77 -16.75
N HIS A 163 -2.62 -9.00 -17.01
CA HIS A 163 -2.60 -9.56 -18.37
C HIS A 163 -4.02 -9.75 -18.94
N SER A 164 -4.97 -10.22 -18.12
CA SER A 164 -6.35 -10.49 -18.58
C SER A 164 -7.13 -9.24 -19.02
N VAL A 165 -6.69 -8.06 -18.60
CA VAL A 165 -7.26 -6.76 -18.97
C VAL A 165 -6.32 -5.96 -19.90
N GLU A 166 -5.43 -6.65 -20.62
CA GLU A 166 -4.46 -6.05 -21.53
C GLU A 166 -3.58 -4.98 -20.88
N GLY A 167 -3.36 -5.08 -19.57
CA GLY A 167 -2.64 -4.11 -18.74
C GLY A 167 -1.23 -4.55 -18.33
N ALA A 168 -0.68 -5.61 -18.94
CA ALA A 168 0.63 -6.15 -18.56
C ALA A 168 1.78 -5.14 -18.75
N ASP A 169 1.72 -4.28 -19.75
CA ASP A 169 2.67 -3.20 -20.03
C ASP A 169 2.51 -2.00 -19.08
N ARG A 170 1.36 -1.91 -18.42
CA ARG A 170 0.97 -0.91 -17.42
C ARG A 170 0.85 -1.51 -16.02
N HIS A 171 1.72 -2.46 -15.66
CA HIS A 171 1.72 -3.10 -14.36
C HIS A 171 3.06 -2.93 -13.66
N ILE A 172 3.03 -2.34 -12.46
CA ILE A 172 4.18 -2.15 -11.60
C ILE A 172 4.05 -3.04 -10.38
N GLN A 173 5.04 -3.91 -10.16
CA GLN A 173 5.10 -4.81 -9.00
C GLN A 173 6.34 -4.50 -8.17
N TRP A 174 6.15 -3.97 -6.96
CA TRP A 174 7.24 -3.64 -6.05
C TRP A 174 7.15 -4.40 -4.73
N ASN A 175 8.32 -4.61 -4.14
CA ASN A 175 8.48 -5.20 -2.83
C ASN A 175 9.33 -4.26 -1.96
N HIS A 176 8.90 -4.04 -0.72
CA HIS A 176 9.58 -3.15 0.23
C HIS A 176 10.77 -3.81 0.94
N ASN A 177 10.97 -5.13 0.83
CA ASN A 177 12.14 -5.90 1.30
C ASN A 177 12.63 -5.45 2.69
N VAL A 178 11.80 -5.65 3.73
CA VAL A 178 12.22 -5.40 5.11
C VAL A 178 12.97 -6.62 5.64
N LYS A 179 14.16 -6.39 6.16
CA LYS A 179 14.94 -7.36 6.92
C LYS A 179 15.20 -6.79 8.30
N VAL A 180 14.71 -7.46 9.33
CA VAL A 180 14.96 -7.13 10.74
C VAL A 180 15.89 -8.17 11.31
N VAL A 181 16.95 -7.75 12.00
CA VAL A 181 17.96 -8.63 12.59
C VAL A 181 17.58 -9.17 13.98
N HIS A 182 16.49 -8.70 14.55
CA HIS A 182 15.94 -9.13 15.85
C HIS A 182 14.58 -9.79 15.67
N PRO A 183 14.00 -10.42 16.71
CA PRO A 183 12.64 -10.91 16.68
C PRO A 183 11.64 -9.84 16.24
N THR A 184 10.65 -10.21 15.45
CA THR A 184 9.71 -9.27 14.83
C THR A 184 8.31 -9.43 15.39
N GLU A 185 7.58 -8.30 15.42
CA GLU A 185 6.15 -8.28 15.70
C GLU A 185 5.38 -9.02 14.59
N ARG A 186 4.42 -9.86 14.99
CA ARG A 186 3.57 -10.61 14.06
C ARG A 186 2.25 -9.92 13.75
N SER A 187 1.78 -9.05 14.65
CA SER A 187 0.52 -8.32 14.54
C SER A 187 0.75 -6.92 13.96
N THR A 188 1.34 -6.87 12.74
CA THR A 188 1.65 -5.61 12.07
C THR A 188 0.43 -5.03 11.35
N ARG A 189 0.32 -3.70 11.32
CA ARG A 189 -0.76 -2.94 10.68
C ARG A 189 -0.30 -1.80 9.80
N GLY A 190 0.98 -1.42 9.88
CA GLY A 190 1.57 -0.33 9.12
C GLY A 190 1.92 -0.67 7.66
N ARG A 191 1.87 -1.95 7.28
CA ARG A 191 2.29 -2.40 5.93
C ARG A 191 1.50 -1.73 4.81
N SER A 192 0.23 -1.45 5.01
CA SER A 192 -0.64 -0.88 3.97
C SER A 192 -0.24 0.52 3.54
N ILE A 193 0.40 1.32 4.41
CA ILE A 193 0.86 2.67 4.03
C ILE A 193 1.91 2.61 2.91
N VAL A 194 2.72 1.53 2.85
CA VAL A 194 3.69 1.33 1.76
C VAL A 194 2.98 1.10 0.42
N PHE A 195 1.85 0.41 0.43
CA PHE A 195 1.07 0.21 -0.78
C PHE A 195 0.52 1.54 -1.32
N PHE A 196 0.00 2.40 -0.45
CA PHE A 196 -0.42 3.75 -0.82
C PHE A 196 0.77 4.61 -1.28
N ALA A 197 1.94 4.46 -0.67
CA ALA A 197 3.13 5.18 -1.12
C ALA A 197 3.59 4.73 -2.52
N PHE A 198 3.45 3.46 -2.85
CA PHE A 198 3.67 2.98 -4.22
C PHE A 198 2.67 3.59 -5.21
N ALA A 199 1.40 3.68 -4.81
CA ALA A 199 0.38 4.35 -5.63
C ALA A 199 0.67 5.85 -5.80
N ALA A 200 1.14 6.53 -4.74
CA ALA A 200 1.52 7.93 -4.80
C ALA A 200 2.66 8.18 -5.81
N LEU A 201 3.70 7.32 -5.82
CA LEU A 201 4.78 7.41 -6.82
C LEU A 201 4.27 7.23 -8.25
N ALA A 202 3.39 6.25 -8.47
CA ALA A 202 2.82 5.99 -9.79
C ALA A 202 1.91 7.13 -10.23
N ALA A 203 1.10 7.66 -9.31
CA ALA A 203 0.20 8.79 -9.58
C ALA A 203 0.97 10.08 -9.87
N ASP A 204 2.05 10.34 -9.13
CA ASP A 204 2.93 11.48 -9.37
C ASP A 204 3.56 11.44 -10.76
N ALA A 205 4.10 10.28 -11.16
CA ALA A 205 4.68 10.11 -12.49
C ALA A 205 3.64 10.26 -13.61
N LEU A 206 2.44 9.71 -13.40
CA LEU A 206 1.36 9.82 -14.36
C LEU A 206 0.81 11.25 -14.44
N ALA A 207 0.72 11.96 -13.30
CA ALA A 207 0.32 13.35 -13.25
C ALA A 207 1.31 14.28 -13.99
N GLN A 208 2.61 14.00 -13.89
CA GLN A 208 3.64 14.70 -14.68
C GLN A 208 3.44 14.49 -16.19
N GLN A 209 3.02 13.30 -16.59
CA GLN A 209 2.76 12.96 -18.00
C GLN A 209 1.46 13.59 -18.50
N LEU A 210 0.40 13.61 -17.70
CA LEU A 210 -0.94 14.08 -18.07
C LEU A 210 -1.13 15.59 -17.85
N GLY A 211 -0.27 16.23 -17.06
CA GLY A 211 -0.41 17.65 -16.68
C GLY A 211 -1.57 17.91 -15.71
N SER A 212 -2.10 16.89 -15.04
CA SER A 212 -3.23 17.00 -14.12
C SER A 212 -3.13 15.98 -12.98
N ARG A 213 -3.88 16.21 -11.90
CA ARG A 213 -3.97 15.22 -10.80
C ARG A 213 -4.47 13.88 -11.31
N THR A 214 -3.92 12.81 -10.77
CA THR A 214 -4.25 11.44 -11.16
C THR A 214 -5.16 10.77 -10.14
N THR A 215 -6.25 10.17 -10.59
CA THR A 215 -7.09 9.35 -9.72
C THR A 215 -6.42 8.03 -9.39
N VAL A 216 -6.42 7.68 -8.09
CA VAL A 216 -5.94 6.41 -7.55
C VAL A 216 -7.14 5.63 -7.05
N TYR A 217 -7.52 4.61 -7.80
CA TYR A 217 -8.61 3.71 -7.42
C TYR A 217 -8.16 2.68 -6.39
N VAL A 218 -8.93 2.57 -5.32
CA VAL A 218 -8.75 1.64 -4.22
C VAL A 218 -9.98 0.71 -4.17
N PRO A 219 -9.99 -0.35 -4.99
CA PRO A 219 -11.14 -1.23 -5.15
C PRO A 219 -11.27 -2.19 -3.97
N GLU A 220 -11.91 -1.75 -2.90
CA GLU A 220 -12.22 -2.59 -1.74
C GLU A 220 -13.66 -2.37 -1.31
N ASN A 221 -14.39 -3.44 -0.98
CA ASN A 221 -15.78 -3.39 -0.60
C ASN A 221 -16.01 -2.66 0.74
N GLY A 222 -17.21 -2.11 0.92
CA GLY A 222 -17.54 -1.29 2.08
C GLY A 222 -17.47 -2.03 3.42
N LEU A 223 -17.83 -3.33 3.45
CA LEU A 223 -17.77 -4.12 4.69
C LEU A 223 -16.32 -4.27 5.20
N ILE A 224 -15.39 -4.59 4.30
CA ILE A 224 -13.96 -4.69 4.63
C ILE A 224 -13.39 -3.30 4.97
N SER A 225 -13.79 -2.27 4.23
CA SER A 225 -13.36 -0.89 4.49
C SER A 225 -13.75 -0.42 5.89
N LEU A 226 -14.99 -0.64 6.32
CA LEU A 226 -15.45 -0.29 7.67
C LEU A 226 -14.81 -1.17 8.74
N ASN A 227 -14.45 -2.39 8.37
CA ASN A 227 -13.81 -3.38 9.22
C ASN A 227 -14.52 -3.58 10.57
N ILE A 228 -15.84 -3.74 10.52
CA ILE A 228 -16.68 -3.95 11.69
C ILE A 228 -16.31 -5.28 12.36
N PRO A 229 -16.08 -5.30 13.68
CA PRO A 229 -15.82 -6.54 14.40
C PRO A 229 -17.08 -7.40 14.42
N LEU A 230 -17.05 -8.54 13.73
CA LEU A 230 -18.18 -9.47 13.64
C LEU A 230 -18.30 -10.42 14.84
N ASN A 231 -17.35 -10.38 15.76
CA ASN A 231 -17.38 -11.13 17.02
C ASN A 231 -16.56 -10.42 18.10
N ALA A 232 -16.81 -10.77 19.38
CA ALA A 232 -16.16 -10.16 20.53
C ALA A 232 -14.62 -10.25 20.49
N GLY A 233 -14.05 -11.35 19.99
CA GLY A 233 -12.61 -11.56 19.86
C GLY A 233 -11.92 -10.64 18.83
N ARG A 234 -12.68 -9.93 18.00
CA ARG A 234 -12.17 -8.94 17.04
C ARG A 234 -12.40 -7.50 17.49
N THR A 235 -13.07 -7.29 18.60
CA THR A 235 -13.34 -5.95 19.13
C THR A 235 -12.01 -5.29 19.55
N GLY A 236 -11.63 -4.26 18.84
CA GLY A 236 -10.46 -3.41 19.13
C GLY A 236 -9.09 -3.93 18.68
N SER A 237 -8.91 -5.19 18.35
CA SER A 237 -7.56 -5.75 18.32
C SER A 237 -6.97 -6.20 16.99
N LEU A 238 -7.73 -6.70 16.04
CA LEU A 238 -7.13 -7.52 14.96
C LEU A 238 -7.42 -7.02 13.55
N SER A 239 -7.92 -5.83 13.40
CA SER A 239 -8.43 -5.35 12.12
C SER A 239 -7.55 -4.23 11.57
N THR A 240 -6.99 -4.45 10.36
CA THR A 240 -6.35 -3.37 9.61
C THR A 240 -7.42 -2.40 9.14
N LYS A 241 -7.21 -1.11 9.37
CA LYS A 241 -8.12 -0.04 8.94
C LYS A 241 -7.63 0.61 7.63
N THR A 242 -7.07 -0.21 6.75
CA THR A 242 -6.36 0.22 5.54
C THR A 242 -7.20 1.16 4.66
N THR A 243 -8.46 0.80 4.41
CA THR A 243 -9.37 1.55 3.53
C THR A 243 -10.54 2.18 4.29
N HIS A 244 -10.44 2.21 5.63
CA HIS A 244 -11.46 2.85 6.45
C HIS A 244 -11.63 4.33 6.05
N PRO A 245 -12.89 4.84 5.94
CA PRO A 245 -13.16 6.21 5.48
C PRO A 245 -12.34 7.29 6.20
N VAL A 246 -12.19 7.18 7.51
CA VAL A 246 -11.40 8.13 8.32
C VAL A 246 -9.92 8.10 7.95
N PHE A 247 -9.35 6.91 7.73
CA PHE A 247 -7.94 6.80 7.32
C PHE A 247 -7.75 7.36 5.91
N MET A 248 -8.62 7.02 4.98
CA MET A 248 -8.56 7.49 3.59
C MET A 248 -8.68 9.03 3.50
N MET A 249 -9.58 9.62 4.28
CA MET A 249 -9.72 11.07 4.37
C MET A 249 -8.44 11.74 4.92
N ARG A 250 -7.85 11.18 5.99
CA ARG A 250 -6.60 11.68 6.56
C ARG A 250 -5.42 11.53 5.59
N LEU A 251 -5.35 10.39 4.89
CA LEU A 251 -4.31 10.14 3.90
C LEU A 251 -4.41 11.13 2.73
N GLN A 252 -5.64 11.38 2.24
CA GLN A 252 -5.86 12.38 1.19
C GLN A 252 -5.44 13.78 1.65
N ALA A 253 -5.80 14.18 2.87
CA ALA A 253 -5.41 15.49 3.42
C ALA A 253 -3.88 15.63 3.55
N ILE A 254 -3.17 14.55 3.93
CA ILE A 254 -1.70 14.53 3.96
C ILE A 254 -1.14 14.66 2.53
N TRP A 255 -1.67 13.95 1.55
CA TRP A 255 -1.21 14.04 0.16
C TRP A 255 -1.45 15.44 -0.43
N ASP A 256 -2.61 16.06 -0.13
CA ASP A 256 -2.92 17.43 -0.57
C ASP A 256 -1.94 18.43 0.03
N ALA A 257 -1.67 18.33 1.33
CA ALA A 257 -0.74 19.23 2.03
C ALA A 257 0.73 19.03 1.59
N LEU A 258 1.10 17.81 1.17
CA LEU A 258 2.40 17.51 0.55
C LEU A 258 2.43 17.80 -0.96
N SER A 259 1.35 18.32 -1.54
CA SER A 259 1.24 18.56 -2.99
C SER A 259 1.49 17.32 -3.85
N ILE A 260 1.20 16.12 -3.32
CA ILE A 260 1.23 14.88 -4.10
C ILE A 260 0.00 14.89 -5.03
N PRO A 261 0.17 14.84 -6.36
CA PRO A 261 -0.91 15.07 -7.32
C PRO A 261 -1.78 13.83 -7.53
N ALA A 262 -2.26 13.24 -6.44
CA ALA A 262 -3.08 12.02 -6.41
C ALA A 262 -4.43 12.29 -5.74
N LEU A 263 -5.50 11.69 -6.29
CA LEU A 263 -6.85 11.74 -5.75
C LEU A 263 -7.34 10.31 -5.46
N LEU A 264 -7.59 10.01 -4.19
CA LEU A 264 -8.08 8.69 -3.78
C LEU A 264 -9.56 8.53 -4.11
N ASP A 265 -9.88 7.43 -4.80
CA ASP A 265 -11.26 7.02 -5.09
C ASP A 265 -11.50 5.59 -4.63
N ARG A 266 -12.68 5.36 -4.04
CA ARG A 266 -13.13 4.07 -3.51
C ARG A 266 -14.44 3.69 -4.19
N PRO A 267 -14.40 3.08 -5.38
CA PRO A 267 -15.60 2.86 -6.20
C PRO A 267 -16.63 1.95 -5.53
N TYR A 268 -16.20 1.10 -4.58
CA TYR A 268 -17.05 0.14 -3.90
C TYR A 268 -17.26 0.45 -2.41
N ALA A 269 -17.07 1.71 -1.98
CA ALA A 269 -17.21 2.10 -0.57
C ALA A 269 -18.59 1.80 0.03
N TYR A 270 -19.63 1.73 -0.81
CA TYR A 270 -21.02 1.47 -0.43
C TYR A 270 -21.56 0.15 -1.01
N ARG A 271 -20.66 -0.77 -1.40
CA ARG A 271 -21.02 -2.08 -1.94
C ARG A 271 -20.53 -3.18 -1.03
N THR A 272 -21.32 -4.21 -0.89
CA THR A 272 -20.87 -5.49 -0.33
C THR A 272 -20.04 -6.25 -1.37
N LYS A 273 -19.27 -7.25 -0.93
CA LYS A 273 -18.56 -8.12 -1.86
C LYS A 273 -19.49 -8.86 -2.82
N GLY A 274 -20.69 -9.27 -2.35
CA GLY A 274 -21.68 -9.91 -3.19
C GLY A 274 -22.19 -8.99 -4.31
N GLU A 275 -22.51 -7.74 -3.97
CA GLU A 275 -22.94 -6.75 -4.97
C GLU A 275 -21.83 -6.46 -5.98
N MET A 276 -20.58 -6.29 -5.54
CA MET A 276 -19.43 -6.13 -6.45
C MET A 276 -19.32 -7.26 -7.47
N LEU A 277 -19.49 -8.52 -7.02
CA LEU A 277 -19.40 -9.69 -7.89
C LEU A 277 -20.58 -9.75 -8.87
N LEU A 278 -21.80 -9.49 -8.40
CA LEU A 278 -23.00 -9.52 -9.24
C LEU A 278 -23.03 -8.39 -10.27
N GLU A 279 -22.53 -7.21 -9.91
CA GLU A 279 -22.54 -6.01 -10.73
C GLU A 279 -21.25 -5.85 -11.59
N CYS A 280 -20.30 -6.76 -11.47
CA CYS A 280 -19.06 -6.72 -12.27
C CYS A 280 -19.40 -6.74 -13.77
N ARG A 281 -18.83 -5.79 -14.51
CA ARG A 281 -19.12 -5.58 -15.94
C ARG A 281 -18.59 -6.66 -16.86
N ASP A 282 -17.59 -7.43 -16.40
CA ASP A 282 -16.97 -8.51 -17.15
C ASP A 282 -17.12 -9.84 -16.42
N GLN A 283 -18.31 -10.40 -16.44
CA GLN A 283 -18.66 -11.67 -15.79
C GLN A 283 -17.86 -12.87 -16.34
N PRO A 284 -17.58 -13.01 -17.66
CA PRO A 284 -16.80 -14.12 -18.16
C PRO A 284 -15.40 -14.18 -17.56
N ASN A 285 -14.67 -13.07 -17.57
CA ASN A 285 -13.33 -13.00 -16.98
C ASN A 285 -13.36 -13.09 -15.45
N LEU A 286 -14.39 -12.55 -14.78
CA LEU A 286 -14.56 -12.72 -13.34
C LEU A 286 -14.65 -14.20 -12.96
N LEU A 287 -15.53 -14.97 -13.61
CA LEU A 287 -15.72 -16.40 -13.33
C LEU A 287 -14.44 -17.22 -13.59
N LEU A 288 -13.70 -16.87 -14.64
CA LEU A 288 -12.45 -17.53 -14.99
C LEU A 288 -11.33 -17.27 -13.96
N LEU A 289 -11.24 -16.05 -13.43
CA LEU A 289 -10.10 -15.57 -12.65
C LEU A 289 -10.33 -15.61 -11.13
N ALA A 290 -11.57 -15.50 -10.67
CA ALA A 290 -11.92 -15.47 -9.25
C ALA A 290 -11.38 -16.66 -8.43
N PRO A 291 -11.37 -17.91 -8.95
CA PRO A 291 -10.80 -19.04 -8.21
C PRO A 291 -9.32 -18.91 -7.88
N ALA A 292 -8.57 -18.13 -8.66
CA ALA A 292 -7.14 -17.88 -8.43
C ALA A 292 -6.84 -16.69 -7.51
N SER A 293 -7.88 -16.02 -6.97
CA SER A 293 -7.69 -14.86 -6.09
C SER A 293 -6.96 -15.21 -4.80
N THR A 294 -6.28 -14.22 -4.21
CA THR A 294 -5.55 -14.38 -2.93
C THR A 294 -6.34 -13.84 -1.73
N SER A 295 -7.67 -13.78 -1.84
CA SER A 295 -8.57 -13.14 -0.85
C SER A 295 -8.70 -13.87 0.47
N CYS A 296 -8.09 -15.04 0.67
CA CYS A 296 -8.22 -15.82 1.89
C CYS A 296 -7.42 -15.20 3.06
N GLY A 297 -8.07 -14.86 4.18
CA GLY A 297 -7.40 -14.38 5.40
C GLY A 297 -6.50 -15.42 6.09
N ARG A 298 -6.49 -16.66 5.63
CA ARG A 298 -5.62 -17.75 6.11
C ARG A 298 -4.82 -18.40 4.98
N PHE A 299 -4.61 -17.67 3.89
CA PHE A 299 -4.04 -18.17 2.65
C PHE A 299 -2.74 -18.96 2.85
N SER A 300 -1.77 -18.40 3.58
CA SER A 300 -0.49 -19.06 3.86
C SER A 300 -0.63 -20.31 4.72
N LYS A 301 -1.60 -20.36 5.66
CA LYS A 301 -1.85 -21.51 6.53
C LYS A 301 -2.46 -22.69 5.78
N TYR A 302 -3.14 -22.43 4.66
CA TYR A 302 -3.80 -23.44 3.83
C TYR A 302 -3.03 -23.72 2.52
N GLY A 303 -1.70 -23.55 2.57
CA GLY A 303 -0.84 -23.87 1.42
C GLY A 303 -1.14 -23.00 0.19
N TYR A 304 -1.44 -21.72 0.41
CA TYR A 304 -1.79 -20.74 -0.62
C TYR A 304 -3.08 -21.13 -1.39
N ARG A 305 -4.09 -21.58 -0.65
CA ARG A 305 -5.44 -21.91 -1.16
C ARG A 305 -6.51 -21.25 -0.30
N HIS A 306 -7.70 -21.11 -0.86
CA HIS A 306 -8.86 -20.63 -0.12
C HIS A 306 -9.26 -21.62 0.98
N CYS A 307 -9.50 -21.12 2.20
CA CYS A 307 -9.93 -21.98 3.31
C CYS A 307 -11.45 -22.24 3.34
N GLY A 308 -12.25 -21.48 2.61
CA GLY A 308 -13.71 -21.56 2.55
C GLY A 308 -14.44 -21.16 3.85
N ARG A 309 -13.72 -20.70 4.89
CA ARG A 309 -14.27 -20.48 6.25
C ARG A 309 -13.99 -19.10 6.83
N CYS A 310 -13.10 -18.33 6.27
CA CYS A 310 -12.83 -16.96 6.73
C CYS A 310 -13.78 -15.97 6.04
N VAL A 311 -13.94 -14.77 6.64
CA VAL A 311 -14.82 -13.72 6.11
C VAL A 311 -14.54 -13.40 4.65
N PRO A 312 -13.28 -13.18 4.21
CA PRO A 312 -13.00 -12.94 2.80
C PRO A 312 -13.40 -14.09 1.87
N CYS A 313 -13.33 -15.35 2.33
CA CYS A 313 -13.79 -16.49 1.54
C CYS A 313 -15.31 -16.60 1.48
#